data_fb2de23cd91e6226008276bce1f923e7
#
_entry.id   fb2de23cd91e6226008276bce1f923e7
#
_cell.length_a   1.000
_cell.length_b   1.000
_cell.length_c   1.000
_cell.angle_alpha   90.00
_cell.angle_beta   90.00
_cell.angle_gamma   90.00
#
_symmetry.space_group_name_H-M   'P 1'
#
loop_
_entity.id
_entity.type
_entity.pdbx_description
1 polymer ?
#
loop_
_entity_poly.entity_id
_entity_poly.type
_entity_poly.pdbx_seq_one_letter_code
_entity_poly.pdbx_strand_id
1 'polypeptide(L)'
;MADLALSNSILYRFVYLIMTLDDTKIKSIKNYFKTQPVLKAYLFGSYVRGMADKKSDIDILVDLDYSQKIGLKFIQMKLDLEKLLNNQVDLVSTNGLSKYIKPLVDVEKRLIYEK
;
A
#
# COMPACT_ATOMS: atom_id res chain seq x y z
N MET A 1 -16.53 11.24 31.01
CA MET A 1 -16.81 11.52 29.60
C MET A 1 -15.54 11.82 28.83
N ALA A 2 -14.72 12.75 29.28
CA ALA A 2 -13.43 13.04 28.65
C ALA A 2 -12.49 11.83 28.65
N ASP A 3 -12.49 11.05 29.71
CA ASP A 3 -11.67 9.85 29.84
C ASP A 3 -12.09 8.76 28.87
N LEU A 4 -13.38 8.63 28.61
CA LEU A 4 -13.89 7.65 27.65
C LEU A 4 -13.50 8.00 26.21
N ALA A 5 -13.61 9.28 25.87
CA ALA A 5 -13.21 9.77 24.55
C ALA A 5 -11.72 9.63 24.33
N LEU A 6 -10.92 9.93 25.37
CA LEU A 6 -9.47 9.79 25.34
C LEU A 6 -9.08 8.32 25.21
N SER A 7 -9.73 7.45 25.96
CA SER A 7 -9.51 6.01 25.93
C SER A 7 -9.82 5.41 24.55
N ASN A 8 -10.92 5.84 23.96
CA ASN A 8 -11.29 5.42 22.61
C ASN A 8 -10.28 5.92 21.57
N SER A 9 -9.79 7.13 21.74
CA SER A 9 -8.78 7.70 20.84
C SER A 9 -7.45 6.93 20.92
N ILE A 10 -7.03 6.58 22.12
CA ILE A 10 -5.82 5.79 22.35
C ILE A 10 -5.99 4.38 21.78
N LEU A 11 -7.12 3.76 22.05
CA LEU A 11 -7.43 2.42 21.53
C LEU A 11 -7.49 2.41 20.02
N TYR A 12 -8.11 3.40 19.42
CA TYR A 12 -8.18 3.55 17.97
C TYR A 12 -6.78 3.70 17.36
N ARG A 13 -5.93 4.52 17.95
CA ARG A 13 -4.54 4.70 17.54
C ARG A 13 -3.76 3.40 17.60
N PHE A 14 -3.91 2.67 18.70
CA PHE A 14 -3.23 1.39 18.91
C PHE A 14 -3.65 0.37 17.84
N VAL A 15 -4.94 0.24 17.61
CA VAL A 15 -5.48 -0.64 16.58
C VAL A 15 -4.99 -0.22 15.20
N TYR A 16 -4.98 1.07 14.92
CA TYR A 16 -4.50 1.61 13.65
C TYR A 16 -3.03 1.26 13.41
N LEU A 17 -2.17 1.45 14.41
CA LEU A 17 -0.74 1.15 14.32
C LEU A 17 -0.46 -0.35 14.12
N ILE A 18 -1.31 -1.22 14.67
CA ILE A 18 -1.18 -2.66 14.50
C ILE A 18 -1.63 -3.11 13.12
N MET A 19 -2.69 -2.50 12.59
CA MET A 19 -3.42 -2.99 11.42
C MET A 19 -3.12 -2.26 10.13
N THR A 20 -2.36 -1.15 10.17
CA THR A 20 -2.01 -0.37 9.00
C THR A 20 -0.51 -0.12 8.93
N LEU A 21 -0.04 0.29 7.75
CA LEU A 21 1.34 0.77 7.62
C LEU A 21 1.47 2.10 8.35
N ASP A 22 2.58 2.26 9.07
CA ASP A 22 2.87 3.54 9.72
C ASP A 22 3.23 4.63 8.68
N ASP A 23 3.16 5.89 9.11
CA ASP A 23 3.41 7.04 8.25
C ASP A 23 4.82 7.06 7.67
N THR A 24 5.79 6.52 8.40
CA THR A 24 7.18 6.46 7.95
C THR A 24 7.31 5.56 6.73
N LYS A 25 6.68 4.38 6.77
CA LYS A 25 6.68 3.45 5.64
C LYS A 25 5.94 4.03 4.44
N ILE A 26 4.80 4.68 4.65
CA ILE A 26 4.06 5.33 3.58
C ILE A 26 4.89 6.43 2.92
N LYS A 27 5.57 7.26 3.71
CA LYS A 27 6.48 8.30 3.20
C LYS A 27 7.61 7.69 2.37
N SER A 28 8.17 6.59 2.82
CA SER A 28 9.24 5.88 2.11
C SER A 28 8.73 5.37 0.75
N ILE A 29 7.53 4.83 0.71
CA ILE A 29 6.90 4.37 -0.53
C ILE A 29 6.69 5.55 -1.49
N LYS A 30 6.15 6.65 -0.99
CA LYS A 30 5.92 7.87 -1.78
C LYS A 30 7.23 8.40 -2.40
N ASN A 31 8.27 8.50 -1.58
CA ASN A 31 9.56 8.98 -2.05
C ASN A 31 10.16 8.07 -3.11
N TYR A 32 10.01 6.77 -2.93
CA TYR A 32 10.50 5.79 -3.89
C TYR A 32 9.79 5.95 -5.24
N PHE A 33 8.46 6.03 -5.23
CA PHE A 33 7.69 6.12 -6.48
C PHE A 33 7.92 7.41 -7.25
N LYS A 34 8.41 8.48 -6.63
CA LYS A 34 8.73 9.72 -7.32
C LYS A 34 9.73 9.55 -8.47
N THR A 35 10.59 8.55 -8.37
CA THR A 35 11.62 8.26 -9.38
C THR A 35 11.27 7.07 -10.26
N GLN A 36 10.07 6.52 -10.13
CA GLN A 36 9.65 5.34 -10.86
C GLN A 36 8.56 5.67 -11.89
N PRO A 37 8.34 4.81 -12.90
CA PRO A 37 7.30 5.03 -13.89
C PRO A 37 5.91 4.67 -13.33
N VAL A 38 5.51 5.36 -12.28
CA VAL A 38 4.25 5.16 -11.56
C VAL A 38 3.49 6.47 -11.50
N LEU A 39 2.23 6.46 -11.91
CA LEU A 39 1.34 7.61 -11.86
C LEU A 39 0.59 7.69 -10.54
N LYS A 40 0.10 6.56 -10.06
CA LYS A 40 -0.62 6.45 -8.80
C LYS A 40 -0.29 5.11 -8.14
N ALA A 41 -0.34 5.10 -6.81
CA ALA A 41 -0.20 3.87 -6.04
C ALA A 41 -1.23 3.83 -4.92
N TYR A 42 -1.70 2.62 -4.64
CA TYR A 42 -2.74 2.36 -3.65
C TYR A 42 -2.34 1.21 -2.76
N LEU A 43 -2.73 1.26 -1.50
CA LEU A 43 -2.77 0.08 -0.64
C LEU A 43 -4.10 -0.62 -0.80
N PHE A 44 -4.08 -1.94 -0.75
CA PHE A 44 -5.29 -2.76 -0.70
C PHE A 44 -5.02 -4.01 0.14
N GLY A 45 -5.97 -4.92 0.23
CA GLY A 45 -5.79 -6.17 0.93
C GLY A 45 -5.85 -6.04 2.44
N SER A 46 -5.15 -6.94 3.14
CA SER A 46 -5.27 -7.10 4.58
C SER A 46 -4.93 -5.83 5.38
N TYR A 47 -3.95 -5.03 4.93
CA TYR A 47 -3.59 -3.78 5.61
C TYR A 47 -4.71 -2.75 5.57
N VAL A 48 -5.51 -2.73 4.51
CA VAL A 48 -6.64 -1.81 4.39
C VAL A 48 -7.85 -2.32 5.17
N ARG A 49 -8.04 -3.65 5.18
CA ARG A 49 -9.18 -4.26 5.88
C ARG A 49 -8.98 -4.36 7.39
N GLY A 50 -7.82 -3.98 7.91
CA GLY A 50 -7.52 -4.09 9.33
C GLY A 50 -7.27 -5.52 9.79
N MET A 51 -6.88 -6.40 8.87
CA MET A 51 -6.65 -7.83 9.14
C MET A 51 -5.18 -8.22 9.04
N ALA A 52 -4.29 -7.23 8.89
CA ALA A 52 -2.87 -7.48 8.74
C ALA A 52 -2.23 -7.90 10.06
N ASP A 53 -1.27 -8.81 9.98
CA ASP A 53 -0.38 -9.18 11.07
C ASP A 53 1.07 -9.07 10.59
N LYS A 54 2.03 -9.50 11.42
CA LYS A 54 3.46 -9.42 11.10
C LYS A 54 3.86 -10.25 9.88
N LYS A 55 3.06 -11.23 9.50
CA LYS A 55 3.33 -12.12 8.36
C LYS A 55 2.55 -11.72 7.12
N SER A 56 1.68 -10.73 7.21
CA SER A 56 0.88 -10.29 6.06
C SER A 56 1.76 -9.61 5.03
N ASP A 57 1.52 -9.91 3.75
CA ASP A 57 2.13 -9.20 2.64
C ASP A 57 1.55 -7.80 2.55
N ILE A 58 2.36 -6.87 2.09
CA ILE A 58 1.89 -5.52 1.79
C ILE A 58 1.44 -5.52 0.34
N ASP A 59 0.14 -5.32 0.12
CA ASP A 59 -0.46 -5.32 -1.22
C ASP A 59 -0.49 -3.90 -1.76
N ILE A 60 0.23 -3.66 -2.84
CA ILE A 60 0.35 -2.35 -3.50
C ILE A 60 -0.12 -2.46 -4.93
N LEU A 61 -1.10 -1.64 -5.29
CA LEU A 61 -1.60 -1.50 -6.65
C LEU A 61 -0.98 -0.25 -7.27
N VAL A 62 -0.46 -0.36 -8.48
CA VAL A 62 0.15 0.77 -9.18
C VAL A 62 -0.50 0.99 -10.55
N ASP A 63 -0.76 2.26 -10.84
CA ASP A 63 -1.05 2.72 -12.20
C ASP A 63 0.29 3.09 -12.82
N LEU A 64 0.73 2.29 -13.80
CA LEU A 64 2.03 2.49 -14.43
C LEU A 64 1.97 3.57 -15.50
N ASP A 65 3.08 4.29 -15.64
CA ASP A 65 3.26 5.27 -16.71
C ASP A 65 3.80 4.56 -17.96
N TYR A 66 2.91 4.13 -18.83
CA TYR A 66 3.27 3.41 -20.04
C TYR A 66 3.91 4.28 -21.13
N SER A 67 4.06 5.59 -20.91
CA SER A 67 4.88 6.43 -21.78
C SER A 67 6.37 6.12 -21.62
N GLN A 68 6.72 5.40 -20.54
CA GLN A 68 8.08 4.94 -20.28
C GLN A 68 8.15 3.42 -20.46
N LYS A 69 9.36 2.91 -20.68
CA LYS A 69 9.58 1.46 -20.72
C LYS A 69 9.44 0.90 -19.31
N ILE A 70 8.55 -0.06 -19.14
CA ILE A 70 8.35 -0.73 -17.85
C ILE A 70 9.29 -1.93 -17.71
N GLY A 71 9.05 -2.98 -18.51
CA GLY A 71 9.92 -4.16 -18.55
C GLY A 71 10.33 -4.67 -17.18
N LEU A 72 11.61 -4.89 -17.00
CA LEU A 72 12.17 -5.41 -15.74
C LEU A 72 12.08 -4.43 -14.58
N LYS A 73 11.78 -3.16 -14.82
CA LYS A 73 11.58 -2.18 -13.76
C LYS A 73 10.44 -2.58 -12.81
N PHE A 74 9.44 -3.27 -13.31
CA PHE A 74 8.33 -3.72 -12.47
C PHE A 74 8.79 -4.71 -11.40
N ILE A 75 9.60 -5.70 -11.81
CA ILE A 75 10.18 -6.66 -10.87
C ILE A 75 11.15 -5.98 -9.93
N GLN A 76 11.96 -5.06 -10.44
CA GLN A 76 12.90 -4.30 -9.63
C GLN A 76 12.18 -3.47 -8.56
N MET A 77 11.07 -2.84 -8.91
CA MET A 77 10.26 -2.08 -7.95
C MET A 77 9.76 -2.97 -6.81
N LYS A 78 9.31 -4.18 -7.11
CA LYS A 78 8.90 -5.12 -6.07
C LYS A 78 10.05 -5.42 -5.10
N LEU A 79 11.21 -5.75 -5.63
CA LEU A 79 12.38 -6.08 -4.83
C LEU A 79 12.86 -4.88 -4.00
N ASP A 80 12.86 -3.70 -4.59
CA ASP A 80 13.24 -2.47 -3.90
C ASP A 80 12.29 -2.16 -2.74
N LEU A 81 10.99 -2.31 -2.98
CA LEU A 81 9.97 -2.08 -1.94
C LEU A 81 10.09 -3.09 -0.80
N GLU A 82 10.38 -4.35 -1.11
CA GLU A 82 10.59 -5.38 -0.09
C GLU A 82 11.78 -5.04 0.82
N LYS A 83 12.87 -4.56 0.23
CA LYS A 83 14.03 -4.08 0.98
C LYS A 83 13.68 -2.87 1.83
N LEU A 84 13.02 -1.89 1.22
CA LEU A 84 12.67 -0.64 1.86
C LEU A 84 11.75 -0.84 3.05
N LEU A 85 10.78 -1.74 2.92
CA LEU A 85 9.75 -1.97 3.92
C LEU A 85 10.06 -3.14 4.86
N ASN A 86 11.14 -3.87 4.58
CA ASN A 86 11.50 -5.06 5.33
C ASN A 86 10.31 -6.02 5.49
N ASN A 87 9.61 -6.26 4.40
CA ASN A 87 8.39 -7.07 4.35
C ASN A 87 8.20 -7.58 2.93
N GLN A 88 7.47 -8.67 2.77
CA GLN A 88 7.06 -9.14 1.46
C GLN A 88 6.04 -8.17 0.88
N VAL A 89 6.15 -7.88 -0.40
CA VAL A 89 5.28 -6.96 -1.12
C VAL A 89 4.65 -7.69 -2.30
N ASP A 90 3.34 -7.63 -2.38
CA ASP A 90 2.60 -8.05 -3.56
C ASP A 90 2.32 -6.80 -4.40
N LEU A 91 3.13 -6.61 -5.44
CA LEU A 91 3.02 -5.46 -6.32
C LEU A 91 2.19 -5.86 -7.55
N VAL A 92 1.08 -5.18 -7.76
CA VAL A 92 0.15 -5.48 -8.84
C VAL A 92 -0.09 -4.21 -9.66
N SER A 93 -0.07 -4.35 -10.99
CA SER A 93 -0.46 -3.24 -11.87
C SER A 93 -1.98 -3.25 -12.08
N THR A 94 -2.56 -2.08 -12.29
CA THR A 94 -4.00 -1.97 -12.57
C THR A 94 -4.41 -2.83 -13.75
N ASN A 95 -3.60 -2.86 -14.80
CA ASN A 95 -3.88 -3.66 -15.99
C ASN A 95 -3.70 -5.17 -15.76
N GLY A 96 -3.00 -5.56 -14.69
CA GLY A 96 -2.79 -6.95 -14.33
C GLY A 96 -3.90 -7.55 -13.47
N LEU A 97 -4.83 -6.74 -12.96
CA LEU A 97 -5.94 -7.25 -12.15
C LEU A 97 -6.94 -8.00 -13.02
N SER A 98 -7.38 -9.16 -12.52
CA SER A 98 -8.48 -9.87 -13.18
C SER A 98 -9.78 -9.07 -13.06
N LYS A 99 -10.66 -9.22 -14.03
CA LYS A 99 -11.96 -8.57 -14.02
C LYS A 99 -12.85 -8.98 -12.83
N TYR A 100 -12.55 -10.12 -12.22
CA TYR A 100 -13.31 -10.62 -11.07
C TYR A 100 -12.86 -9.98 -9.76
N ILE A 101 -11.57 -9.67 -9.65
CA ILE A 101 -10.98 -9.09 -8.43
C ILE A 101 -11.02 -7.57 -8.47
N LYS A 102 -10.95 -6.96 -9.66
CA LYS A 102 -10.90 -5.51 -9.82
C LYS A 102 -12.00 -4.77 -9.06
N PRO A 103 -13.29 -5.17 -9.12
CA PRO A 103 -14.33 -4.46 -8.37
C PRO A 103 -14.09 -4.46 -6.86
N LEU A 104 -13.58 -5.57 -6.31
CA LEU A 104 -13.29 -5.68 -4.88
C LEU A 104 -12.15 -4.75 -4.48
N VAL A 105 -11.09 -4.73 -5.28
CA VAL A 105 -9.94 -3.85 -5.04
C VAL A 105 -10.35 -2.38 -5.18
N ASP A 106 -11.14 -2.03 -6.17
CA ASP A 106 -11.59 -0.65 -6.41
C ASP A 106 -12.38 -0.09 -5.22
N VAL A 107 -13.14 -0.94 -4.52
CA VAL A 107 -13.92 -0.52 -3.34
C VAL A 107 -13.02 -0.31 -2.13
N GLU A 108 -12.00 -1.16 -1.93
CA GLU A 108 -11.19 -1.12 -0.71
C GLU A 108 -9.91 -0.31 -0.83
N LYS A 109 -9.39 -0.09 -2.04
CA LYS A 109 -8.07 0.53 -2.23
C LYS A 109 -8.01 1.94 -1.67
N ARG A 110 -6.85 2.31 -1.13
CA ARG A 110 -6.58 3.65 -0.61
C ARG A 110 -5.39 4.26 -1.30
N LEU A 111 -5.58 5.45 -1.85
CA LEU A 111 -4.51 6.19 -2.53
C LEU A 111 -3.41 6.56 -1.53
N ILE A 112 -2.17 6.18 -1.84
CA ILE A 112 -1.01 6.54 -1.03
C ILE A 112 0.02 7.36 -1.80
N TYR A 113 -0.07 7.40 -3.12
CA TYR A 113 0.83 8.19 -3.96
C TYR A 113 0.12 8.63 -5.22
N GLU A 114 0.33 9.89 -5.61
CA GLU A 114 -0.10 10.45 -6.90
C GLU A 114 0.98 11.39 -7.40
N LYS A 115 1.36 11.20 -8.67
CA LYS A 115 2.39 12.01 -9.31
C LYS A 115 1.92 13.44 -9.58
#